data_86ffed2b28eec488ab09daed580dec48
#
_entry.id   86ffed2b28eec488ab09daed580dec48
#
_cell.length_a   1.000
_cell.length_b   1.000
_cell.length_c   1.000
_cell.angle_alpha   90.00
_cell.angle_beta   90.00
_cell.angle_gamma   90.00
#
_symmetry.space_group_name_H-M   'P 1'
#
loop_
_entity.id
_entity.type
_entity.pdbx_description
1 polymer ?
#
loop_
_entity_poly.entity_id
_entity_poly.type
_entity_poly.pdbx_seq_one_letter_code
_entity_poly.pdbx_strand_id
1 'polypeptide(L)'
;DILEPYAEKSYKRHLEKYISLGLPQEKAEEVAWKDLEKEMEQGFQGWEYKFNSVSSSRGDYPFITVTAGTNTSKYGKLATIKMLQVRQEGQGKEGHKKPVLFPKLVFLYDENLHGPGKPLEDVFEAGIECSRKTMYPDWLSLTGKGYVASMHKQYGKIISPMGCRAFLSPWYERGGMTPADEKDT
;
A
#
# COMPACT_ATOMS: atom_id res chain seq x y z
N ASP A 1 0.77 2.30 -10.22
CA ASP A 1 1.37 2.14 -8.89
C ASP A 1 2.79 2.69 -8.87
N ILE A 2 3.08 3.55 -7.91
CA ILE A 2 4.37 4.29 -7.84
C ILE A 2 5.54 3.34 -7.53
N LEU A 3 5.31 2.28 -6.76
CA LEU A 3 6.37 1.37 -6.32
C LEU A 3 6.72 0.29 -7.35
N GLU A 4 5.83 -0.03 -8.25
CA GLU A 4 5.98 -1.15 -9.18
C GLU A 4 7.22 -1.07 -10.07
N PRO A 5 7.56 0.07 -10.72
CA PRO A 5 8.77 0.18 -11.54
C PRO A 5 10.06 -0.02 -10.73
N TYR A 6 10.06 0.41 -9.47
CA TYR A 6 11.22 0.26 -8.59
C TYR A 6 11.37 -1.19 -8.14
N ALA A 7 10.28 -1.85 -7.81
CA ALA A 7 10.26 -3.26 -7.44
C ALA A 7 10.73 -4.16 -8.59
N GLU A 8 10.25 -3.90 -9.80
CA GLU A 8 10.68 -4.62 -10.99
C GLU A 8 12.17 -4.45 -11.25
N LYS A 9 12.68 -3.23 -11.15
CA LYS A 9 14.11 -2.93 -11.32
C LYS A 9 14.96 -3.64 -10.27
N SER A 10 14.51 -3.65 -9.01
CA SER A 10 15.20 -4.34 -7.92
C SER A 10 15.21 -5.86 -8.14
N TYR A 11 14.08 -6.44 -8.51
CA TYR A 11 13.99 -7.86 -8.85
C TYR A 11 14.96 -8.26 -9.97
N LYS A 12 14.99 -7.49 -11.08
CA LYS A 12 15.91 -7.74 -12.20
C LYS A 12 17.37 -7.70 -11.73
N ARG A 13 17.75 -6.73 -10.92
CA ARG A 13 19.10 -6.62 -10.35
C ARG A 13 19.47 -7.84 -9.52
N HIS A 14 18.58 -8.33 -8.66
CA HIS A 14 18.82 -9.54 -7.87
C HIS A 14 18.93 -10.77 -8.77
N LEU A 15 18.05 -10.90 -9.75
CA LEU A 15 18.05 -12.02 -10.70
C LEU A 15 19.36 -12.09 -11.49
N GLU A 16 19.81 -10.98 -12.08
CA GLU A 16 21.08 -10.88 -12.83
C GLU A 16 22.26 -11.27 -11.94
N LYS A 17 22.28 -10.82 -10.70
CA LYS A 17 23.30 -11.19 -9.70
C LYS A 17 23.38 -12.70 -9.53
N TYR A 18 22.26 -13.38 -9.31
CA TYR A 18 22.25 -14.82 -9.05
C TYR A 18 22.56 -15.65 -10.31
N ILE A 19 22.12 -15.21 -11.47
CA ILE A 19 22.50 -15.83 -12.74
C ILE A 19 24.02 -15.70 -12.97
N SER A 20 24.61 -14.54 -12.68
CA SER A 20 26.06 -14.33 -12.82
C SER A 20 26.90 -15.19 -11.85
N LEU A 21 26.30 -15.61 -10.73
CA LEU A 21 26.91 -16.54 -9.76
C LEU A 21 26.74 -18.02 -10.16
N GLY A 22 26.11 -18.30 -11.31
CA GLY A 22 25.96 -19.65 -11.85
C GLY A 22 24.76 -20.43 -11.30
N LEU A 23 23.79 -19.78 -10.65
CA LEU A 23 22.58 -20.47 -10.23
C LEU A 23 21.71 -20.83 -11.45
N PRO A 24 21.04 -22.00 -11.42
CA PRO A 24 20.00 -22.32 -12.41
C PRO A 24 18.90 -21.26 -12.39
N GLN A 25 18.31 -20.97 -13.55
CA GLN A 25 17.32 -19.92 -13.75
C GLN A 25 16.19 -19.95 -12.69
N GLU A 26 15.54 -21.10 -12.52
CA GLU A 26 14.43 -21.27 -11.57
C GLU A 26 14.82 -20.93 -10.13
N LYS A 27 16.01 -21.40 -9.71
CA LYS A 27 16.51 -21.13 -8.36
C LYS A 27 16.95 -19.68 -8.20
N ALA A 28 17.50 -19.06 -9.25
CA ALA A 28 17.84 -17.64 -9.24
C ALA A 28 16.59 -16.76 -9.11
N GLU A 29 15.51 -17.11 -9.78
CA GLU A 29 14.21 -16.41 -9.66
C GLU A 29 13.62 -16.51 -8.25
N GLU A 30 13.64 -17.71 -7.64
CA GLU A 30 13.16 -17.91 -6.27
C GLU A 30 13.93 -17.06 -5.26
N VAL A 31 15.27 -17.08 -5.33
CA VAL A 31 16.11 -16.33 -4.39
C VAL A 31 16.01 -14.83 -4.63
N ALA A 32 15.95 -14.39 -5.88
CA ALA A 32 15.75 -12.99 -6.24
C ALA A 32 14.42 -12.45 -5.71
N TRP A 33 13.37 -13.26 -5.75
CA TRP A 33 12.08 -12.89 -5.17
C TRP A 33 12.14 -12.74 -3.65
N LYS A 34 12.78 -13.65 -2.95
CA LYS A 34 12.99 -13.56 -1.49
C LYS A 34 13.81 -12.33 -1.09
N ASP A 35 14.83 -11.98 -1.88
CA ASP A 35 15.60 -10.77 -1.64
C ASP A 35 14.75 -9.51 -1.85
N LEU A 36 13.91 -9.49 -2.88
CA LEU A 36 12.96 -8.39 -3.09
C LEU A 36 11.97 -8.26 -1.94
N GLU A 37 11.41 -9.37 -1.45
CA GLU A 37 10.51 -9.36 -0.29
C GLU A 37 11.17 -8.74 0.93
N LYS A 38 12.42 -9.13 1.21
CA LYS A 38 13.20 -8.60 2.32
C LYS A 38 13.54 -7.11 2.14
N GLU A 39 13.89 -6.70 0.93
CA GLU A 39 14.17 -5.30 0.59
C GLU A 39 12.92 -4.43 0.80
N MET A 40 11.75 -4.89 0.37
CA MET A 40 10.49 -4.19 0.61
C MET A 40 10.15 -4.10 2.09
N GLU A 41 10.31 -5.17 2.83
CA GLU A 41 10.07 -5.19 4.28
C GLU A 41 10.95 -4.17 4.99
N GLN A 42 12.26 -4.17 4.72
CA GLN A 42 13.19 -3.19 5.28
C GLN A 42 12.87 -1.76 4.85
N GLY A 43 12.44 -1.57 3.60
CA GLY A 43 11.99 -0.28 3.09
C GLY A 43 10.79 0.26 3.87
N PHE A 44 9.78 -0.56 4.10
CA PHE A 44 8.60 -0.17 4.88
C PHE A 44 8.91 0.03 6.36
N GLN A 45 9.78 -0.77 6.96
CA GLN A 45 10.26 -0.55 8.34
C GLN A 45 10.96 0.81 8.50
N GLY A 46 11.87 1.13 7.58
CA GLY A 46 12.55 2.43 7.56
C GLY A 46 11.60 3.59 7.32
N TRP A 47 10.60 3.39 6.47
CA TRP A 47 9.57 4.37 6.17
C TRP A 47 8.66 4.65 7.39
N GLU A 48 8.13 3.62 8.05
CA GLU A 48 7.34 3.79 9.27
C GLU A 48 8.17 4.43 10.40
N TYR A 49 9.44 4.04 10.53
CA TYR A 49 10.34 4.67 11.51
C TYR A 49 10.45 6.17 11.28
N LYS A 50 10.67 6.59 10.04
CA LYS A 50 10.79 8.03 9.71
C LYS A 50 9.51 8.80 10.04
N PHE A 51 8.35 8.28 9.69
CA PHE A 51 7.09 8.97 9.96
C PHE A 51 6.70 9.05 11.44
N ASN A 52 7.26 8.18 12.27
CA ASN A 52 6.98 8.17 13.71
C ASN A 52 8.11 8.77 14.56
N SER A 53 9.26 9.12 13.99
CA SER A 53 10.41 9.63 14.71
C SER A 53 10.94 10.99 14.24
N VAL A 54 10.66 11.36 12.98
CA VAL A 54 11.16 12.60 12.40
C VAL A 54 10.05 13.64 12.36
N SER A 55 10.17 14.65 13.20
CA SER A 55 9.28 15.81 13.18
C SER A 55 9.76 16.90 12.20
N SER A 56 8.86 17.81 11.83
CA SER A 56 9.22 19.03 11.15
C SER A 56 10.09 19.96 12.04
N SER A 57 10.65 21.01 11.45
CA SER A 57 11.37 22.04 12.23
C SER A 57 10.53 22.72 13.31
N ARG A 58 9.19 22.62 13.23
CA ARG A 58 8.25 23.14 14.22
C ARG A 58 7.84 22.11 15.28
N GLY A 59 8.38 20.89 15.22
CA GLY A 59 8.01 19.78 16.13
C GLY A 59 6.76 19.02 15.73
N ASP A 60 6.13 19.34 14.59
CA ASP A 60 4.94 18.63 14.10
C ASP A 60 5.33 17.36 13.36
N TYR A 61 4.60 16.28 13.59
CA TYR A 61 4.72 15.07 12.80
C TYR A 61 3.89 15.17 11.51
N PRO A 62 4.38 14.65 10.38
CA PRO A 62 3.63 14.67 9.14
C PRO A 62 2.38 13.81 9.24
N PHE A 63 1.23 14.41 8.94
CA PHE A 63 -0.05 13.69 8.89
C PHE A 63 -0.25 13.11 7.48
N ILE A 64 0.24 11.90 7.27
CA ILE A 64 0.27 11.25 5.96
C ILE A 64 -0.73 10.11 5.94
N THR A 65 -1.48 10.03 4.83
CA THR A 65 -2.36 8.90 4.51
C THR A 65 -1.79 8.16 3.31
N VAL A 66 -1.77 6.84 3.38
CA VAL A 66 -1.42 5.96 2.27
C VAL A 66 -2.58 5.04 1.99
N THR A 67 -2.94 4.96 0.72
CA THR A 67 -4.05 4.17 0.23
C THR A 67 -3.52 3.05 -0.65
N ALA A 68 -3.95 1.82 -0.38
CA ALA A 68 -3.57 0.62 -1.12
C ALA A 68 -4.72 -0.40 -1.14
N GLY A 69 -4.57 -1.48 -1.90
CA GLY A 69 -5.48 -2.63 -1.85
C GLY A 69 -6.00 -3.09 -3.20
N THR A 70 -5.96 -2.30 -4.27
CA THR A 70 -6.59 -2.65 -5.56
C THR A 70 -5.62 -3.08 -6.65
N ASN A 71 -4.32 -3.04 -6.42
CA ASN A 71 -3.34 -3.42 -7.44
C ASN A 71 -3.22 -4.95 -7.53
N THR A 72 -3.51 -5.48 -8.74
CA THR A 72 -3.47 -6.92 -9.03
C THR A 72 -2.11 -7.41 -9.54
N SER A 73 -1.15 -6.51 -9.80
CA SER A 73 0.18 -6.92 -10.22
C SER A 73 0.92 -7.65 -9.09
N LYS A 74 1.82 -8.57 -9.45
CA LYS A 74 2.60 -9.32 -8.45
C LYS A 74 3.41 -8.41 -7.51
N TYR A 75 3.92 -7.29 -8.01
CA TYR A 75 4.68 -6.33 -7.22
C TYR A 75 3.79 -5.46 -6.34
N GLY A 76 2.61 -5.06 -6.85
CA GLY A 76 1.63 -4.30 -6.09
C GLY A 76 1.02 -5.11 -4.94
N LYS A 77 0.72 -6.39 -5.19
CA LYS A 77 0.31 -7.33 -4.15
C LYS A 77 1.37 -7.47 -3.07
N LEU A 78 2.62 -7.77 -3.48
CA LEU A 78 3.74 -7.90 -2.56
C LEU A 78 3.95 -6.64 -1.71
N ALA A 79 3.93 -5.46 -2.34
CA ALA A 79 4.10 -4.19 -1.64
C ALA A 79 3.00 -3.97 -0.59
N THR A 80 1.74 -4.22 -0.95
CA THR A 80 0.60 -4.07 -0.02
C THR A 80 0.71 -5.05 1.14
N ILE A 81 1.00 -6.33 0.87
CA ILE A 81 1.15 -7.35 1.90
C ILE A 81 2.30 -7.01 2.86
N LYS A 82 3.49 -6.64 2.34
CA LYS A 82 4.64 -6.29 3.17
C LYS A 82 4.40 -5.03 4.00
N MET A 83 3.74 -4.02 3.46
CA MET A 83 3.34 -2.83 4.21
C MET A 83 2.43 -3.19 5.40
N LEU A 84 1.44 -4.05 5.19
CA LEU A 84 0.53 -4.50 6.24
C LEU A 84 1.23 -5.38 7.28
N GLN A 85 2.14 -6.26 6.85
CA GLN A 85 2.93 -7.11 7.75
C GLN A 85 3.84 -6.27 8.66
N VAL A 86 4.56 -5.30 8.11
CA VAL A 86 5.42 -4.38 8.88
C VAL A 86 4.60 -3.60 9.91
N ARG A 87 3.39 -3.12 9.53
CA ARG A 87 2.47 -2.46 10.46
C ARG A 87 2.11 -3.36 11.64
N GLN A 88 1.85 -4.64 11.38
CA GLN A 88 1.52 -5.61 12.44
C GLN A 88 2.65 -5.83 13.44
N GLU A 89 3.88 -5.75 12.98
CA GLU A 89 5.06 -5.97 13.81
C GLU A 89 5.35 -4.79 14.75
N GLY A 90 5.04 -3.57 14.32
CA GLY A 90 5.40 -2.35 15.03
C GLY A 90 6.90 -2.03 14.97
N GLN A 91 7.32 -1.02 15.73
CA GLN A 91 8.68 -0.49 15.75
C GLN A 91 9.34 -0.66 17.13
N GLY A 92 10.62 -0.95 17.14
CA GLY A 92 11.42 -1.09 18.35
C GLY A 92 12.35 -2.29 18.32
N LYS A 93 13.00 -2.54 19.46
CA LYS A 93 13.86 -3.72 19.64
C LYS A 93 13.02 -4.98 19.70
N GLU A 94 13.59 -6.09 19.29
CA GLU A 94 12.97 -7.40 19.42
C GLU A 94 12.49 -7.65 20.86
N GLY A 95 11.26 -8.16 20.99
CA GLY A 95 10.60 -8.35 22.29
C GLY A 95 10.00 -7.06 22.91
N HIS A 96 10.29 -5.89 22.36
CA HIS A 96 9.81 -4.59 22.86
C HIS A 96 9.23 -3.69 21.76
N LYS A 97 8.74 -4.29 20.68
CA LYS A 97 8.12 -3.54 19.59
C LYS A 97 6.82 -2.87 20.06
N LYS A 98 6.61 -1.62 19.63
CA LYS A 98 5.40 -0.83 19.93
C LYS A 98 4.62 -0.55 18.66
N PRO A 99 3.29 -0.49 18.73
CA PRO A 99 2.47 -0.06 17.61
C PRO A 99 2.87 1.34 17.13
N VAL A 100 2.79 1.56 15.84
CA VAL A 100 3.02 2.87 15.21
C VAL A 100 1.73 3.45 14.69
N LEU A 101 1.62 4.79 14.67
CA LEU A 101 0.41 5.51 14.27
C LEU A 101 0.47 5.97 12.82
N PHE A 102 1.64 6.38 12.35
CA PHE A 102 1.81 6.96 11.02
C PHE A 102 2.66 6.06 10.11
N PRO A 103 2.40 6.13 8.81
CA PRO A 103 1.30 6.82 8.13
C PRO A 103 -0.04 6.17 8.43
N LYS A 104 -1.13 6.93 8.26
CA LYS A 104 -2.47 6.37 8.28
C LYS A 104 -2.65 5.46 7.04
N LEU A 105 -3.03 4.22 7.25
CA LEU A 105 -3.27 3.26 6.18
C LEU A 105 -4.75 3.18 5.86
N VAL A 106 -5.09 3.26 4.58
CA VAL A 106 -6.44 3.06 4.06
C VAL A 106 -6.43 1.89 3.08
N PHE A 107 -7.26 0.91 3.32
CA PHE A 107 -7.44 -0.24 2.45
C PHE A 107 -8.68 -0.05 1.57
N LEU A 108 -8.47 -0.06 0.27
CA LEU A 108 -9.55 0.02 -0.71
C LEU A 108 -10.15 -1.37 -0.90
N TYR A 109 -11.37 -1.55 -0.47
CA TYR A 109 -12.10 -2.80 -0.61
C TYR A 109 -13.02 -2.76 -1.83
N ASP A 110 -12.89 -3.75 -2.69
CA ASP A 110 -13.79 -4.02 -3.82
C ASP A 110 -14.22 -5.49 -3.75
N GLU A 111 -15.51 -5.76 -3.68
CA GLU A 111 -16.07 -7.11 -3.60
C GLU A 111 -15.74 -7.98 -4.81
N ASN A 112 -15.38 -7.39 -5.95
CA ASN A 112 -14.98 -8.12 -7.15
C ASN A 112 -13.52 -8.57 -7.12
N LEU A 113 -12.69 -7.90 -6.30
CA LEU A 113 -11.25 -8.16 -6.19
C LEU A 113 -10.87 -8.92 -4.91
N HIS A 114 -11.64 -8.73 -3.84
CA HIS A 114 -11.31 -9.23 -2.50
C HIS A 114 -12.29 -10.29 -2.00
N GLY A 115 -11.78 -11.23 -1.24
CA GLY A 115 -12.54 -12.33 -0.67
C GLY A 115 -12.17 -13.70 -1.25
N PRO A 116 -12.82 -14.77 -0.79
CA PRO A 116 -12.50 -16.13 -1.20
C PRO A 116 -12.60 -16.36 -2.71
N GLY A 117 -11.54 -16.90 -3.30
CA GLY A 117 -11.46 -17.17 -4.75
C GLY A 117 -11.28 -15.95 -5.64
N LYS A 118 -11.02 -14.76 -5.08
CA LYS A 118 -10.81 -13.53 -5.83
C LYS A 118 -9.32 -13.25 -6.07
N PRO A 119 -8.98 -12.39 -7.07
CA PRO A 119 -7.58 -12.13 -7.44
C PRO A 119 -6.69 -11.58 -6.31
N LEU A 120 -7.28 -10.89 -5.34
CA LEU A 120 -6.60 -10.26 -4.21
C LEU A 120 -7.01 -10.87 -2.86
N GLU A 121 -7.32 -12.17 -2.84
CA GLU A 121 -7.64 -12.89 -1.60
C GLU A 121 -6.51 -12.79 -0.58
N ASP A 122 -5.28 -13.05 -0.99
CA ASP A 122 -4.07 -12.94 -0.17
C ASP A 122 -3.84 -11.53 0.43
N VAL A 123 -4.10 -10.50 -0.36
CA VAL A 123 -4.03 -9.09 0.07
C VAL A 123 -5.14 -8.78 1.08
N PHE A 124 -6.34 -9.30 0.84
CA PHE A 124 -7.48 -9.15 1.73
C PHE A 124 -7.22 -9.82 3.09
N GLU A 125 -6.73 -11.05 3.09
CA GLU A 125 -6.37 -11.78 4.31
C GLU A 125 -5.29 -11.04 5.12
N ALA A 126 -4.25 -10.51 4.45
CA ALA A 126 -3.24 -9.68 5.10
C ALA A 126 -3.85 -8.42 5.73
N GLY A 127 -4.83 -7.80 5.08
CA GLY A 127 -5.56 -6.65 5.60
C GLY A 127 -6.38 -6.98 6.85
N ILE A 128 -7.11 -8.08 6.83
CA ILE A 128 -7.90 -8.58 7.98
C ILE A 128 -6.98 -8.90 9.15
N GLU A 129 -5.88 -9.62 8.92
CA GLU A 129 -4.93 -9.96 9.99
C GLU A 129 -4.27 -8.71 10.59
N CYS A 130 -3.95 -7.72 9.77
CA CYS A 130 -3.45 -6.44 10.23
C CYS A 130 -4.48 -5.71 11.10
N SER A 131 -5.75 -5.67 10.66
CA SER A 131 -6.84 -5.06 11.43
C SER A 131 -7.04 -5.73 12.78
N ARG A 132 -6.96 -7.05 12.82
CA ARG A 132 -7.09 -7.85 14.04
C ARG A 132 -6.04 -7.49 15.10
N LYS A 133 -4.81 -7.18 14.66
CA LYS A 133 -3.69 -6.89 15.56
C LYS A 133 -3.56 -5.42 15.92
N THR A 134 -3.85 -4.52 14.99
CA THR A 134 -3.47 -3.11 15.12
C THR A 134 -4.64 -2.14 14.99
N MET A 135 -5.83 -2.63 14.66
CA MET A 135 -7.00 -1.83 14.26
C MET A 135 -6.80 -0.98 12.99
N TYR A 136 -5.73 -1.22 12.27
CA TYR A 136 -5.43 -0.69 10.92
C TYR A 136 -5.43 -1.81 9.89
N PRO A 137 -5.65 -1.49 8.62
CA PRO A 137 -5.96 -0.20 8.00
C PRO A 137 -7.41 0.24 8.21
N ASP A 138 -7.73 1.52 7.94
CA ASP A 138 -9.09 1.97 7.74
C ASP A 138 -9.63 1.37 6.43
N TRP A 139 -10.82 0.79 6.48
CA TRP A 139 -11.45 0.18 5.32
C TRP A 139 -12.31 1.17 4.56
N LEU A 140 -12.08 1.30 3.27
CA LEU A 140 -12.84 2.13 2.36
C LEU A 140 -13.47 1.27 1.27
N SER A 141 -14.78 1.10 1.30
CA SER A 141 -15.49 0.31 0.29
C SER A 141 -15.70 1.10 -1.00
N LEU A 142 -15.25 0.51 -2.11
CA LEU A 142 -15.49 1.00 -3.47
C LEU A 142 -16.79 0.43 -4.07
N THR A 143 -17.42 -0.52 -3.37
CA THR A 143 -18.66 -1.18 -3.77
C THR A 143 -19.74 -1.00 -2.70
N GLY A 144 -21.01 -1.21 -3.08
CA GLY A 144 -22.13 -1.02 -2.16
C GLY A 144 -22.85 0.33 -2.31
N LYS A 145 -23.42 0.83 -1.21
CA LYS A 145 -24.31 2.01 -1.21
C LYS A 145 -23.70 3.28 -0.58
N GLY A 146 -22.40 3.24 -0.23
CA GLY A 146 -21.71 4.38 0.40
C GLY A 146 -21.42 5.52 -0.57
N TYR A 147 -21.10 6.71 -0.04
CA TYR A 147 -20.72 7.89 -0.83
C TYR A 147 -19.57 7.59 -1.78
N VAL A 148 -18.47 7.01 -1.28
CA VAL A 148 -17.29 6.70 -2.11
C VAL A 148 -17.61 5.67 -3.19
N ALA A 149 -18.40 4.64 -2.87
CA ALA A 149 -18.86 3.66 -3.85
C ALA A 149 -19.71 4.31 -4.96
N SER A 150 -20.57 5.24 -4.60
CA SER A 150 -21.38 6.00 -5.56
C SER A 150 -20.52 6.87 -6.47
N MET A 151 -19.54 7.56 -5.91
CA MET A 151 -18.58 8.38 -6.67
C MET A 151 -17.69 7.52 -7.57
N HIS A 152 -17.20 6.40 -7.08
CA HIS A 152 -16.43 5.44 -7.87
C HIS A 152 -17.23 4.91 -9.06
N LYS A 153 -18.49 4.55 -8.83
CA LYS A 153 -19.41 4.10 -9.90
C LYS A 153 -19.70 5.19 -10.93
N GLN A 154 -19.86 6.42 -10.49
CA GLN A 154 -20.22 7.56 -11.35
C GLN A 154 -19.05 8.04 -12.20
N TYR A 155 -17.86 8.13 -11.64
CA TYR A 155 -16.70 8.76 -12.28
C TYR A 155 -15.58 7.79 -12.65
N GLY A 156 -15.64 6.53 -12.22
CA GLY A 156 -14.61 5.51 -12.47
C GLY A 156 -13.27 5.79 -11.78
N LYS A 157 -13.22 6.78 -10.88
CA LYS A 157 -12.01 7.18 -10.15
C LYS A 157 -12.16 6.90 -8.67
N ILE A 158 -11.05 6.55 -8.03
CA ILE A 158 -10.99 6.31 -6.60
C ILE A 158 -10.72 7.63 -5.89
N ILE A 159 -11.63 8.01 -5.01
CA ILE A 159 -11.48 9.17 -4.14
C ILE A 159 -11.02 8.64 -2.78
N SER A 160 -9.75 8.85 -2.48
CA SER A 160 -9.17 8.46 -1.21
C SER A 160 -9.32 9.59 -0.18
N PRO A 161 -9.56 9.26 1.10
CA PRO A 161 -9.55 10.26 2.14
C PRO A 161 -8.13 10.80 2.35
N MET A 162 -8.04 12.11 2.58
CA MET A 162 -6.81 12.79 2.98
C MET A 162 -6.88 13.12 4.47
N GLY A 163 -5.77 12.94 5.18
CA GLY A 163 -5.74 13.13 6.62
C GLY A 163 -6.70 12.21 7.37
N CYS A 164 -7.55 12.76 8.22
CA CYS A 164 -8.45 11.96 9.04
C CYS A 164 -9.61 11.35 8.27
N ARG A 165 -10.26 12.05 7.36
CA ARG A 165 -11.38 11.60 6.50
C ARG A 165 -11.87 12.71 5.57
N ALA A 166 -11.03 13.68 5.21
CA ALA A 166 -11.40 14.70 4.25
C ALA A 166 -11.36 14.10 2.84
N PHE A 167 -12.47 14.14 2.12
CA PHE A 167 -12.53 13.75 0.73
C PHE A 167 -12.43 15.00 -0.14
N LEU A 168 -11.40 15.06 -0.97
CA LEU A 168 -11.21 16.15 -1.92
C LEU A 168 -11.79 15.76 -3.27
N SER A 169 -13.11 15.96 -3.42
CA SER A 169 -13.79 15.73 -4.69
C SER A 169 -14.68 16.88 -5.15
N PRO A 170 -14.38 18.14 -4.77
CA PRO A 170 -15.33 19.21 -5.02
C PRO A 170 -15.55 19.58 -6.50
N TRP A 171 -14.66 19.16 -7.37
CA TRP A 171 -14.73 19.58 -8.80
C TRP A 171 -15.79 18.82 -9.56
N TYR A 172 -15.89 17.51 -9.36
CA TYR A 172 -16.91 16.68 -10.01
C TYR A 172 -18.31 17.11 -9.58
N GLU A 173 -18.48 17.47 -8.32
CA GLU A 173 -19.74 17.96 -7.77
C GLU A 173 -20.08 19.39 -8.20
N ARG A 174 -19.07 20.20 -8.55
CA ARG A 174 -19.22 21.60 -8.94
C ARG A 174 -19.34 21.86 -10.45
N GLY A 175 -19.55 20.83 -11.24
CA GLY A 175 -19.70 20.98 -12.69
C GLY A 175 -18.51 20.49 -13.51
N GLY A 176 -17.63 19.73 -12.88
CA GLY A 176 -16.59 18.98 -13.57
C GLY A 176 -15.28 19.73 -13.75
N MET A 177 -14.23 18.92 -13.91
CA MET A 177 -12.92 19.38 -14.35
C MET A 177 -12.91 19.48 -15.87
N THR A 178 -12.20 20.46 -16.39
CA THR A 178 -11.86 20.45 -17.81
C THR A 178 -10.84 19.32 -18.09
N PRO A 179 -10.75 18.83 -19.34
CA PRO A 179 -9.75 17.82 -19.70
C PRO A 179 -8.29 18.23 -19.43
N ALA A 180 -8.01 19.53 -19.31
CA ALA A 180 -6.71 20.04 -18.92
C ALA A 180 -6.42 19.75 -17.43
N ASP A 181 -7.42 19.93 -16.58
CA ASP A 181 -7.31 19.69 -15.14
C ASP A 181 -7.09 18.21 -14.80
N GLU A 182 -7.56 17.31 -15.66
CA GLU A 182 -7.34 15.87 -15.51
C GLU A 182 -5.90 15.43 -15.81
N LYS A 183 -5.14 16.23 -16.54
CA LYS A 183 -3.75 15.94 -16.89
C LYS A 183 -2.77 16.41 -15.81
N ASP A 184 -3.19 17.33 -14.97
CA ASP A 184 -2.36 17.96 -13.94
C ASP A 184 -2.57 17.29 -12.56
N THR A 185 -3.37 16.26 -12.49
CA THR A 185 -3.62 15.43 -11.30
C THR A 185 -3.16 13.99 -11.48
#